data_12ce1f7988b097eba9fe927af52e365c
#
_entry.id   12ce1f7988b097eba9fe927af52e365c
#
_cell.length_a   1.000
_cell.length_b   1.000
_cell.length_c   1.000
_cell.angle_alpha   90.00
_cell.angle_beta   90.00
_cell.angle_gamma   90.00
#
_symmetry.space_group_name_H-M   'P 1'
#
loop_
_entity.id
_entity.type
_entity.pdbx_description
1 polymer ?
#
loop_
_entity_poly.entity_id
_entity_poly.type
_entity_poly.pdbx_seq_one_letter_code
_entity_poly.pdbx_strand_id
1 'polypeptide(L)'
;MPRARALLVGLKSVDPSTYNGWDGTAGCWGCELDVDNMGRILRPFAYQIRALKTAEAKRDAILSSLYRAAELTVANDIFVFYYSGHGGQQPDMNNDELDGRDETLVAYDREVIDDKIHEALIKFRRDVRIVMISDSCNSGTNYRGIKAVSVQEDSIFRPVARTSRDLVEIKSQLIHLGGCRDGFTSDGYYGGGAFTMALCEAWQNGAFDGTFKELHQKICELITAIQKPQYSEYGPVSDNFKNQKAFAIPTIPPVEGPIEIPIVKITAFKANIATPGEKHNYKFTVSDAGRYTIETEGRTDLVMTFYGPDSETKLITQDDDSGIGMNPKIVTDLTQGTYYLRVQHYDSEGTGAYNIRVVT
;
A
#
# COMPACT_ATOMS: atom_id res chain seq x y z
N MET A 1 5.49 -7.40 12.66
CA MET A 1 4.17 -6.72 12.66
C MET A 1 4.05 -5.86 11.41
N PRO A 2 2.89 -5.81 10.76
CA PRO A 2 2.63 -4.90 9.66
C PRO A 2 2.85 -3.45 10.10
N ARG A 3 3.30 -2.63 9.17
CA ARG A 3 3.57 -1.21 9.38
C ARG A 3 2.64 -0.37 8.54
N ALA A 4 2.34 0.82 9.04
CA ALA A 4 1.51 1.78 8.33
C ALA A 4 2.32 3.03 7.96
N ARG A 5 2.25 3.44 6.69
CA ARG A 5 2.90 4.64 6.18
C ARG A 5 1.92 5.48 5.39
N ALA A 6 2.15 6.78 5.38
CA ALA A 6 1.35 7.68 4.57
C ALA A 6 2.23 8.77 3.93
N LEU A 7 1.92 9.10 2.68
CA LEU A 7 2.33 10.32 2.00
C LEU A 7 1.08 11.18 1.82
N LEU A 8 1.08 12.35 2.47
CA LEU A 8 -0.01 13.31 2.39
C LEU A 8 0.48 14.55 1.66
N VAL A 9 -0.17 14.89 0.56
CA VAL A 9 0.20 16.00 -0.32
C VAL A 9 -0.95 16.99 -0.40
N GLY A 10 -0.70 18.27 -0.15
CA GLY A 10 -1.71 19.31 -0.26
C GLY A 10 -1.12 20.63 -0.73
N LEU A 11 -1.67 21.19 -1.79
CA LEU A 11 -1.19 22.44 -2.38
C LEU A 11 -2.29 23.49 -2.41
N LYS A 12 -2.05 24.61 -1.72
CA LYS A 12 -2.91 25.79 -1.81
C LYS A 12 -2.48 26.78 -2.90
N SER A 13 -1.28 26.60 -3.46
CA SER A 13 -0.73 27.40 -4.54
C SER A 13 0.37 26.66 -5.28
N VAL A 14 0.78 27.16 -6.43
CA VAL A 14 1.91 26.66 -7.23
C VAL A 14 2.94 27.79 -7.43
N ASP A 15 4.11 27.49 -7.98
CA ASP A 15 5.09 28.49 -8.39
C ASP A 15 4.64 29.16 -9.71
N PRO A 16 4.21 30.44 -9.70
CA PRO A 16 3.70 31.09 -10.90
C PRO A 16 4.74 31.18 -12.01
N SER A 17 6.04 31.17 -11.68
CA SER A 17 7.12 31.26 -12.67
C SER A 17 7.17 30.01 -13.58
N THR A 18 6.72 28.87 -13.08
CA THR A 18 6.71 27.61 -13.81
C THR A 18 5.36 27.31 -14.50
N TYR A 19 4.32 28.05 -14.13
CA TYR A 19 2.95 27.87 -14.64
C TYR A 19 2.43 29.12 -15.40
N ASN A 20 3.34 29.82 -16.12
CA ASN A 20 3.00 30.97 -16.98
C ASN A 20 2.22 32.08 -16.23
N GLY A 21 2.54 32.32 -14.97
CA GLY A 21 1.91 33.34 -14.13
C GLY A 21 0.67 32.89 -13.35
N TRP A 22 0.20 31.65 -13.55
CA TRP A 22 -0.88 31.09 -12.75
C TRP A 22 -0.36 30.64 -11.36
N ASP A 23 -1.02 31.10 -10.30
CA ASP A 23 -0.61 30.86 -8.91
C ASP A 23 -1.32 29.67 -8.24
N GLY A 24 -2.35 29.09 -8.88
CA GLY A 24 -3.08 27.93 -8.39
C GLY A 24 -3.92 28.14 -7.12
N THR A 25 -4.10 29.41 -6.66
CA THR A 25 -4.81 29.66 -5.40
C THR A 25 -6.33 29.46 -5.50
N ALA A 26 -6.90 29.70 -6.66
CA ALA A 26 -8.34 29.58 -6.87
C ALA A 26 -8.82 28.14 -6.63
N GLY A 27 -9.70 27.94 -5.65
CA GLY A 27 -10.27 26.62 -5.33
C GLY A 27 -9.42 25.71 -4.43
N CYS A 28 -8.22 26.11 -4.03
CA CYS A 28 -7.31 25.29 -3.23
C CYS A 28 -6.95 25.86 -1.84
N TRP A 29 -7.71 26.82 -1.35
CA TRP A 29 -7.48 27.49 -0.06
C TRP A 29 -7.35 26.52 1.12
N GLY A 30 -8.08 25.41 1.11
CA GLY A 30 -8.13 24.42 2.17
C GLY A 30 -7.22 23.21 1.99
N CYS A 31 -6.48 23.09 0.89
CA CYS A 31 -5.74 21.85 0.58
C CYS A 31 -4.64 21.50 1.60
N GLU A 32 -4.01 22.50 2.24
CA GLU A 32 -3.08 22.23 3.35
C GLU A 32 -3.81 21.77 4.63
N LEU A 33 -5.01 22.29 4.88
CA LEU A 33 -5.84 21.86 6.00
C LEU A 33 -6.33 20.41 5.80
N ASP A 34 -6.60 20.03 4.57
CA ASP A 34 -6.96 18.65 4.22
C ASP A 34 -5.86 17.66 4.59
N VAL A 35 -4.59 18.02 4.37
CA VAL A 35 -3.43 17.24 4.83
C VAL A 35 -3.45 17.07 6.35
N ASP A 36 -3.76 18.14 7.10
CA ASP A 36 -3.84 18.07 8.55
C ASP A 36 -5.01 17.20 9.02
N ASN A 37 -6.15 17.29 8.34
CA ASN A 37 -7.34 16.49 8.61
C ASN A 37 -7.05 14.99 8.39
N MET A 38 -6.45 14.64 7.24
CA MET A 38 -6.02 13.26 7.00
C MET A 38 -4.99 12.79 8.03
N GLY A 39 -4.06 13.66 8.41
CA GLY A 39 -3.12 13.36 9.48
C GLY A 39 -3.80 13.05 10.82
N ARG A 40 -4.89 13.75 11.17
CA ARG A 40 -5.66 13.47 12.39
C ARG A 40 -6.36 12.11 12.34
N ILE A 41 -6.85 11.70 11.16
CA ILE A 41 -7.45 10.37 10.96
C ILE A 41 -6.41 9.26 11.13
N LEU A 42 -5.19 9.43 10.58
CA LEU A 42 -4.19 8.37 10.50
C LEU A 42 -3.31 8.21 11.76
N ARG A 43 -3.07 9.31 12.52
CA ARG A 43 -2.21 9.28 13.72
C ARG A 43 -2.64 8.26 14.78
N PRO A 44 -3.95 8.08 15.10
CA PRO A 44 -4.37 7.07 16.08
C PRO A 44 -4.00 5.65 15.70
N PHE A 45 -3.77 5.37 14.42
CA PHE A 45 -3.34 4.07 13.89
C PHE A 45 -1.80 3.96 13.75
N ALA A 46 -1.04 4.86 14.39
CA ALA A 46 0.42 4.85 14.37
C ALA A 46 1.06 4.90 12.96
N TYR A 47 0.43 5.56 11.99
CA TYR A 47 1.02 5.77 10.67
C TYR A 47 2.30 6.63 10.76
N GLN A 48 3.35 6.21 10.06
CA GLN A 48 4.51 7.03 9.79
C GLN A 48 4.14 7.99 8.64
N ILE A 49 3.85 9.23 8.98
CA ILE A 49 3.32 10.23 8.04
C ILE A 49 4.44 11.10 7.50
N ARG A 50 4.54 11.21 6.16
CA ARG A 50 5.26 12.25 5.44
C ARG A 50 4.23 13.20 4.85
N ALA A 51 4.23 14.45 5.27
CA ALA A 51 3.41 15.52 4.69
C ALA A 51 4.26 16.40 3.78
N LEU A 52 3.71 16.75 2.62
CA LEU A 52 4.28 17.72 1.69
C LEU A 52 3.22 18.79 1.44
N LYS A 53 3.49 20.01 1.82
CA LYS A 53 2.57 21.14 1.70
C LYS A 53 3.13 22.19 0.75
N THR A 54 2.32 22.64 -0.19
CA THR A 54 2.60 23.73 -1.14
C THR A 54 4.03 23.67 -1.69
N ALA A 55 4.95 24.52 -1.25
CA ALA A 55 6.31 24.61 -1.78
C ALA A 55 7.16 23.34 -1.55
N GLU A 56 6.79 22.48 -0.61
CA GLU A 56 7.43 21.17 -0.39
C GLU A 56 6.91 20.12 -1.37
N ALA A 57 5.69 20.29 -1.91
CA ALA A 57 5.03 19.35 -2.79
C ALA A 57 5.49 19.51 -4.25
N LYS A 58 6.81 19.52 -4.47
CA LYS A 58 7.40 19.49 -5.80
C LYS A 58 7.25 18.11 -6.42
N ARG A 59 7.17 18.04 -7.76
CA ARG A 59 7.05 16.79 -8.50
C ARG A 59 8.05 15.74 -8.04
N ASP A 60 9.34 16.09 -7.99
CA ASP A 60 10.38 15.12 -7.65
C ASP A 60 10.33 14.72 -6.18
N ALA A 61 9.84 15.59 -5.27
CA ALA A 61 9.60 15.25 -3.87
C ALA A 61 8.44 14.27 -3.70
N ILE A 62 7.37 14.43 -4.47
CA ILE A 62 6.22 13.50 -4.49
C ILE A 62 6.69 12.13 -5.00
N LEU A 63 7.30 12.08 -6.20
CA LEU A 63 7.73 10.82 -6.82
C LEU A 63 8.78 10.09 -5.99
N SER A 64 9.81 10.79 -5.48
CA SER A 64 10.82 10.17 -4.62
C SER A 64 10.21 9.62 -3.33
N SER A 65 9.17 10.26 -2.78
CA SER A 65 8.46 9.77 -1.60
C SER A 65 7.66 8.51 -1.90
N LEU A 66 7.02 8.41 -3.08
CA LEU A 66 6.32 7.21 -3.53
C LEU A 66 7.30 6.04 -3.74
N TYR A 67 8.42 6.27 -4.45
CA TYR A 67 9.47 5.25 -4.61
C TYR A 67 10.04 4.80 -3.27
N ARG A 68 10.28 5.74 -2.35
CA ARG A 68 10.76 5.40 -1.01
C ARG A 68 9.75 4.59 -0.21
N ALA A 69 8.46 4.90 -0.34
CA ALA A 69 7.42 4.09 0.27
C ALA A 69 7.42 2.66 -0.28
N ALA A 70 7.54 2.50 -1.62
CA ALA A 70 7.61 1.18 -2.25
C ALA A 70 8.82 0.35 -1.79
N GLU A 71 9.98 0.98 -1.56
CA GLU A 71 11.16 0.30 -1.01
C GLU A 71 10.96 -0.16 0.43
N LEU A 72 10.31 0.66 1.26
CA LEU A 72 10.20 0.45 2.70
C LEU A 72 9.03 -0.45 3.11
N THR A 73 8.04 -0.64 2.23
CA THR A 73 6.88 -1.49 2.52
C THR A 73 7.12 -2.94 2.14
N VAL A 74 6.58 -3.83 2.94
CA VAL A 74 6.62 -5.28 2.73
C VAL A 74 5.20 -5.85 2.75
N ALA A 75 5.06 -7.12 2.40
CA ALA A 75 3.76 -7.80 2.43
C ALA A 75 3.02 -7.56 3.76
N ASN A 76 1.72 -7.31 3.66
CA ASN A 76 0.81 -6.93 4.75
C ASN A 76 1.00 -5.52 5.35
N ASP A 77 2.01 -4.75 4.94
CA ASP A 77 2.03 -3.32 5.27
C ASP A 77 0.88 -2.58 4.58
N ILE A 78 0.48 -1.44 5.15
CA ILE A 78 -0.48 -0.53 4.54
C ILE A 78 0.18 0.81 4.24
N PHE A 79 -0.07 1.32 3.03
CA PHE A 79 0.40 2.62 2.57
C PHE A 79 -0.78 3.48 2.12
N VAL A 80 -0.88 4.70 2.62
CA VAL A 80 -1.86 5.69 2.18
C VAL A 80 -1.16 6.76 1.36
N PHE A 81 -1.60 6.95 0.11
CA PHE A 81 -1.26 8.11 -0.70
C PHE A 81 -2.47 9.04 -0.77
N TYR A 82 -2.35 10.22 -0.22
CA TYR A 82 -3.38 11.24 -0.22
C TYR A 82 -2.91 12.47 -0.98
N TYR A 83 -3.79 13.01 -1.83
CA TYR A 83 -3.54 14.24 -2.56
C TYR A 83 -4.77 15.16 -2.48
N SER A 84 -4.54 16.45 -2.17
CA SER A 84 -5.52 17.55 -2.26
C SER A 84 -4.91 18.73 -3.02
N GLY A 85 -5.51 19.09 -4.15
CA GLY A 85 -5.00 20.13 -5.03
C GLY A 85 -5.68 20.12 -6.40
N HIS A 86 -5.09 20.83 -7.36
CA HIS A 86 -5.59 20.81 -8.72
C HIS A 86 -5.20 19.52 -9.46
N GLY A 87 -6.12 19.01 -10.28
CA GLY A 87 -5.83 18.10 -11.38
C GLY A 87 -5.65 18.86 -12.68
N GLY A 88 -4.93 18.27 -13.60
CA GLY A 88 -4.72 18.81 -14.94
C GLY A 88 -4.72 17.72 -15.99
N GLN A 89 -4.50 18.10 -17.26
CA GLN A 89 -4.34 17.18 -18.38
C GLN A 89 -3.21 17.67 -19.28
N GLN A 90 -2.40 16.75 -19.78
CA GLN A 90 -1.37 17.00 -20.80
C GLN A 90 -1.63 16.16 -22.05
N PRO A 91 -1.06 16.53 -23.22
CA PRO A 91 -1.11 15.65 -24.38
C PRO A 91 -0.44 14.30 -24.06
N ASP A 92 -1.12 13.21 -24.41
CA ASP A 92 -0.58 11.86 -24.33
C ASP A 92 0.61 11.72 -25.29
N MET A 93 1.81 11.48 -24.74
CA MET A 93 3.06 11.38 -25.50
C MET A 93 3.39 9.94 -25.90
N ASN A 94 2.77 8.95 -25.26
CA ASN A 94 3.03 7.53 -25.50
C ASN A 94 1.89 6.83 -26.27
N ASN A 95 0.77 7.54 -26.52
CA ASN A 95 -0.42 7.10 -27.25
C ASN A 95 -1.10 5.87 -26.60
N ASP A 96 -1.15 5.82 -25.29
CA ASP A 96 -1.84 4.76 -24.56
C ASP A 96 -3.24 5.19 -24.06
N GLU A 97 -3.58 6.48 -24.16
CA GLU A 97 -4.88 7.04 -23.83
C GLU A 97 -5.82 7.14 -25.04
N LEU A 98 -7.09 6.76 -24.84
CA LEU A 98 -8.10 6.76 -25.91
C LEU A 98 -8.49 8.17 -26.37
N ASP A 99 -8.41 9.15 -25.49
CA ASP A 99 -8.71 10.56 -25.76
C ASP A 99 -7.46 11.38 -26.12
N GLY A 100 -6.27 10.76 -26.10
CA GLY A 100 -4.99 11.37 -26.40
C GLY A 100 -4.50 12.34 -25.33
N ARG A 101 -4.86 12.14 -24.07
CA ARG A 101 -4.47 13.00 -22.94
C ARG A 101 -4.12 12.21 -21.70
N ASP A 102 -2.97 12.53 -21.10
CA ASP A 102 -2.57 12.05 -19.78
C ASP A 102 -3.21 12.92 -18.68
N GLU A 103 -3.83 12.31 -17.68
CA GLU A 103 -4.25 12.98 -16.47
C GLU A 103 -3.03 13.35 -15.62
N THR A 104 -3.15 14.46 -14.86
CA THR A 104 -2.03 14.95 -14.06
C THR A 104 -2.48 15.39 -12.68
N LEU A 105 -1.57 15.25 -11.69
CA LEU A 105 -1.61 15.97 -10.43
C LEU A 105 -0.73 17.22 -10.55
N VAL A 106 -1.27 18.38 -10.20
CA VAL A 106 -0.53 19.64 -10.22
C VAL A 106 0.37 19.70 -8.98
N ALA A 107 1.70 19.56 -9.16
CA ALA A 107 2.66 19.78 -8.09
C ALA A 107 3.14 21.23 -8.07
N TYR A 108 3.94 21.63 -7.08
CA TYR A 108 4.31 23.03 -6.88
C TYR A 108 5.06 23.65 -8.07
N ASP A 109 5.96 22.88 -8.69
CA ASP A 109 6.85 23.32 -9.74
C ASP A 109 6.49 22.82 -11.15
N ARG A 110 5.73 21.75 -11.28
CA ARG A 110 5.29 21.13 -12.54
C ARG A 110 4.35 19.97 -12.29
N GLU A 111 3.55 19.62 -13.28
CA GLU A 111 2.59 18.53 -13.18
C GLU A 111 3.27 17.16 -13.06
N VAL A 112 2.62 16.24 -12.37
CA VAL A 112 2.96 14.81 -12.27
C VAL A 112 1.95 14.05 -13.11
N ILE A 113 2.37 13.49 -14.23
CA ILE A 113 1.50 12.65 -15.06
C ILE A 113 1.20 11.33 -14.33
N ASP A 114 0.01 10.79 -14.55
CA ASP A 114 -0.46 9.56 -13.92
C ASP A 114 0.42 8.35 -14.23
N ASP A 115 1.02 8.27 -15.41
CA ASP A 115 2.05 7.30 -15.78
C ASP A 115 3.19 7.22 -14.78
N LYS A 116 3.69 8.37 -14.28
CA LYS A 116 4.77 8.40 -13.28
C LYS A 116 4.31 7.93 -11.91
N ILE A 117 3.04 8.16 -11.59
CA ILE A 117 2.43 7.60 -10.38
C ILE A 117 2.30 6.09 -10.55
N HIS A 118 1.82 5.63 -11.71
CA HIS A 118 1.72 4.20 -12.03
C HIS A 118 3.10 3.51 -11.97
N GLU A 119 4.14 4.10 -12.58
CA GLU A 119 5.51 3.59 -12.49
C GLU A 119 5.98 3.42 -11.04
N ALA A 120 5.58 4.30 -10.12
CA ALA A 120 5.89 4.16 -8.71
C ALA A 120 5.04 3.07 -8.04
N LEU A 121 3.75 2.96 -8.37
CA LEU A 121 2.83 1.98 -7.79
C LEU A 121 3.19 0.53 -8.16
N ILE A 122 3.66 0.27 -9.37
CA ILE A 122 4.12 -1.07 -9.77
C ILE A 122 5.41 -1.54 -9.05
N LYS A 123 6.13 -0.63 -8.37
CA LYS A 123 7.30 -0.98 -7.55
C LYS A 123 6.91 -1.56 -6.18
N PHE A 124 5.69 -1.34 -5.74
CA PHE A 124 5.22 -1.95 -4.49
C PHE A 124 5.17 -3.47 -4.61
N ARG A 125 5.56 -4.13 -3.53
CA ARG A 125 5.59 -5.60 -3.49
C ARG A 125 4.18 -6.17 -3.48
N ARG A 126 4.06 -7.42 -3.88
CA ARG A 126 2.82 -8.21 -3.72
C ARG A 126 2.37 -8.16 -2.26
N ASP A 127 1.05 -8.15 -2.06
CA ASP A 127 0.39 -8.14 -0.74
C ASP A 127 0.64 -6.88 0.12
N VAL A 128 1.27 -5.84 -0.41
CA VAL A 128 1.18 -4.49 0.17
C VAL A 128 -0.20 -3.93 -0.11
N ARG A 129 -0.85 -3.37 0.90
CA ARG A 129 -2.15 -2.71 0.80
C ARG A 129 -1.95 -1.23 0.57
N ILE A 130 -2.45 -0.72 -0.54
CA ILE A 130 -2.37 0.69 -0.91
C ILE A 130 -3.77 1.28 -0.87
N VAL A 131 -3.92 2.41 -0.21
CA VAL A 131 -5.11 3.25 -0.27
C VAL A 131 -4.70 4.56 -0.91
N MET A 132 -5.20 4.84 -2.11
CA MET A 132 -5.03 6.12 -2.77
C MET A 132 -6.29 6.96 -2.56
N ILE A 133 -6.13 8.20 -2.17
CA ILE A 133 -7.23 9.14 -1.96
C ILE A 133 -6.87 10.43 -2.68
N SER A 134 -7.72 10.86 -3.61
CA SER A 134 -7.51 12.10 -4.35
C SER A 134 -8.71 13.05 -4.18
N ASP A 135 -8.47 14.20 -3.55
CA ASP A 135 -9.39 15.34 -3.54
C ASP A 135 -8.86 16.39 -4.51
N SER A 136 -9.08 16.15 -5.81
CA SER A 136 -8.63 17.02 -6.89
C SER A 136 -9.77 17.42 -7.80
N CYS A 137 -9.71 18.67 -8.27
CA CYS A 137 -10.60 19.16 -9.30
C CYS A 137 -10.02 18.81 -10.68
N ASN A 138 -10.84 18.27 -11.57
CA ASN A 138 -10.51 18.25 -12.99
C ASN A 138 -10.82 19.61 -13.62
N SER A 139 -10.21 20.69 -13.13
CA SER A 139 -10.36 22.02 -13.73
C SER A 139 -9.23 22.30 -14.74
N GLY A 140 -8.96 21.33 -15.61
CA GLY A 140 -7.91 21.44 -16.65
C GLY A 140 -8.10 22.53 -17.70
N THR A 141 -9.15 23.35 -17.57
CA THR A 141 -9.50 24.30 -18.61
C THR A 141 -9.18 25.77 -18.32
N ASN A 142 -9.01 26.15 -17.06
CA ASN A 142 -8.74 27.55 -16.74
C ASN A 142 -7.28 27.95 -16.84
N TYR A 143 -6.36 26.97 -16.82
CA TYR A 143 -4.94 27.21 -16.84
C TYR A 143 -4.39 27.69 -18.18
N ARG A 144 -4.96 27.25 -19.33
CA ARG A 144 -4.42 27.58 -20.67
C ARG A 144 -5.38 28.35 -21.58
N GLY A 145 -6.52 28.83 -21.08
CA GLY A 145 -7.47 29.60 -21.91
C GLY A 145 -8.16 28.76 -22.99
N ILE A 146 -8.12 27.44 -22.92
CA ILE A 146 -8.80 26.53 -23.83
C ILE A 146 -10.22 26.30 -23.30
N LYS A 147 -11.21 26.59 -24.12
CA LYS A 147 -12.63 26.36 -23.78
C LYS A 147 -12.87 24.90 -23.46
N ALA A 148 -13.48 24.64 -22.30
CA ALA A 148 -13.95 23.33 -21.89
C ALA A 148 -14.79 22.70 -23.00
N VAL A 149 -14.35 21.59 -23.52
CA VAL A 149 -15.22 20.61 -24.14
C VAL A 149 -15.62 19.71 -22.99
N SER A 150 -16.92 19.64 -22.73
CA SER A 150 -17.50 18.76 -21.72
C SER A 150 -17.11 17.32 -22.02
N VAL A 151 -16.14 16.80 -21.30
CA VAL A 151 -15.79 15.39 -21.34
C VAL A 151 -16.25 14.76 -20.03
N GLN A 152 -17.02 13.70 -20.20
CA GLN A 152 -17.58 12.91 -19.13
C GLN A 152 -16.54 12.46 -18.11
N GLU A 153 -16.93 12.66 -16.86
CA GLU A 153 -16.57 11.98 -15.63
C GLU A 153 -15.42 10.99 -15.70
N ASP A 154 -14.21 11.40 -15.24
CA ASP A 154 -13.18 10.43 -14.98
C ASP A 154 -12.26 10.82 -13.84
N SER A 155 -12.10 9.89 -12.91
CA SER A 155 -11.10 10.03 -11.85
C SER A 155 -9.71 10.09 -12.47
N ILE A 156 -8.78 10.83 -11.84
CA ILE A 156 -7.35 10.89 -12.19
C ILE A 156 -6.71 9.49 -12.31
N PHE A 157 -7.42 8.46 -11.91
CA PHE A 157 -6.99 7.07 -11.98
C PHE A 157 -8.05 6.24 -12.69
N ARG A 158 -8.06 6.29 -14.01
CA ARG A 158 -8.63 5.20 -14.81
C ARG A 158 -7.54 4.18 -15.08
N PRO A 159 -7.81 2.90 -14.95
CA PRO A 159 -7.09 1.96 -15.77
C PRO A 159 -7.63 2.17 -17.18
N VAL A 160 -6.97 3.02 -17.93
CA VAL A 160 -7.22 3.10 -19.34
C VAL A 160 -7.03 1.72 -19.93
N ALA A 161 -7.88 1.35 -20.88
CA ALA A 161 -7.64 0.17 -21.72
C ALA A 161 -6.35 0.43 -22.52
N ARG A 162 -5.20 0.29 -21.84
CA ARG A 162 -3.88 0.38 -22.46
C ARG A 162 -3.79 -0.67 -23.55
N THR A 163 -3.29 -0.26 -24.69
CA THR A 163 -2.98 -1.23 -25.74
C THR A 163 -2.03 -2.29 -25.14
N SER A 164 -2.25 -3.53 -25.47
CA SER A 164 -1.71 -4.76 -24.86
C SER A 164 -0.18 -4.89 -24.75
N ARG A 165 0.61 -3.83 -24.91
CA ARG A 165 2.09 -3.88 -24.90
C ARG A 165 2.77 -3.41 -23.63
N ASP A 166 2.11 -2.62 -22.75
CA ASP A 166 2.77 -1.97 -21.60
C ASP A 166 2.09 -2.20 -20.24
N LEU A 167 1.16 -3.14 -20.12
CA LEU A 167 0.52 -3.49 -18.86
C LEU A 167 1.50 -4.22 -17.93
N VAL A 168 2.42 -3.50 -17.31
CA VAL A 168 3.05 -3.99 -16.10
C VAL A 168 1.98 -3.90 -15.00
N GLU A 169 1.40 -5.02 -14.69
CA GLU A 169 0.30 -5.17 -13.73
C GLU A 169 0.72 -4.71 -12.34
N ILE A 170 -0.14 -3.94 -11.67
CA ILE A 170 -0.01 -3.62 -10.25
C ILE A 170 -0.07 -4.93 -9.46
N LYS A 171 1.04 -5.30 -8.81
CA LYS A 171 1.17 -6.54 -8.02
C LYS A 171 0.67 -6.38 -6.59
N SER A 172 0.66 -5.16 -6.09
CA SER A 172 0.08 -4.78 -4.79
C SER A 172 -1.44 -4.72 -4.86
N GLN A 173 -2.07 -4.60 -3.72
CA GLN A 173 -3.51 -4.43 -3.59
C GLN A 173 -3.80 -2.94 -3.49
N LEU A 174 -4.57 -2.36 -4.41
CA LEU A 174 -4.87 -0.93 -4.41
C LEU A 174 -6.37 -0.66 -4.36
N ILE A 175 -6.80 0.10 -3.37
CA ILE A 175 -8.12 0.72 -3.30
C ILE A 175 -7.96 2.22 -3.55
N HIS A 176 -8.72 2.77 -4.48
CA HIS A 176 -8.74 4.20 -4.80
C HIS A 176 -10.09 4.81 -4.44
N LEU A 177 -10.05 5.92 -3.70
CA LEU A 177 -11.17 6.78 -3.38
C LEU A 177 -10.92 8.14 -4.05
N GLY A 178 -11.64 8.44 -5.12
CA GLY A 178 -11.54 9.68 -5.87
C GLY A 178 -12.71 10.61 -5.57
N GLY A 179 -12.43 11.89 -5.32
CA GLY A 179 -13.41 12.96 -5.35
C GLY A 179 -13.49 13.51 -6.76
N CYS A 180 -14.60 13.30 -7.46
CA CYS A 180 -14.85 14.00 -8.71
C CYS A 180 -15.34 15.40 -8.38
N ARG A 181 -14.66 16.43 -8.84
CA ARG A 181 -15.15 17.79 -8.86
C ARG A 181 -15.48 18.19 -10.29
N ASP A 182 -16.73 18.04 -10.68
CA ASP A 182 -17.21 18.63 -11.91
C ASP A 182 -17.42 20.14 -11.73
N GLY A 183 -16.61 20.92 -12.48
CA GLY A 183 -17.00 22.21 -13.05
C GLY A 183 -17.52 23.33 -12.13
N PHE A 184 -17.35 23.26 -10.81
CA PHE A 184 -17.70 24.37 -9.93
C PHE A 184 -16.49 25.24 -9.63
N THR A 185 -16.62 26.54 -9.91
CA THR A 185 -15.88 27.58 -9.20
C THR A 185 -16.13 27.36 -7.71
N SER A 186 -15.19 26.73 -7.04
CA SER A 186 -15.29 26.51 -5.62
C SER A 186 -15.17 27.85 -4.95
N ASP A 187 -16.25 28.32 -4.38
CA ASP A 187 -16.17 29.07 -3.15
C ASP A 187 -15.53 28.09 -2.16
N GLY A 188 -14.17 28.13 -2.10
CA GLY A 188 -13.42 27.28 -1.20
C GLY A 188 -13.86 27.66 0.20
N TYR A 189 -14.64 26.80 0.82
CA TYR A 189 -14.96 26.94 2.23
C TYR A 189 -13.65 26.95 2.99
N TYR A 190 -13.51 27.82 3.99
CA TYR A 190 -12.37 27.88 4.92
C TYR A 190 -12.08 26.54 5.62
N GLY A 191 -12.80 25.47 5.31
CA GLY A 191 -12.77 24.14 5.93
C GLY A 191 -12.03 23.03 5.19
N GLY A 192 -11.61 23.23 3.93
CA GLY A 192 -10.98 22.18 3.14
C GLY A 192 -11.72 21.81 1.85
N GLY A 193 -11.26 20.80 1.15
CA GLY A 193 -11.92 20.25 -0.03
C GLY A 193 -13.21 19.50 0.33
N ALA A 194 -14.21 19.58 -0.53
CA ALA A 194 -15.53 19.01 -0.23
C ALA A 194 -15.49 17.50 0.02
N PHE A 195 -14.66 16.78 -0.73
CA PHE A 195 -14.49 15.34 -0.51
C PHE A 195 -13.83 15.05 0.84
N THR A 196 -12.77 15.77 1.20
CA THR A 196 -12.08 15.58 2.47
C THR A 196 -12.94 15.99 3.65
N MET A 197 -13.74 17.04 3.52
CA MET A 197 -14.71 17.44 4.56
C MET A 197 -15.74 16.32 4.77
N ALA A 198 -16.34 15.78 3.70
CA ALA A 198 -17.27 14.67 3.77
C ALA A 198 -16.62 13.39 4.35
N LEU A 199 -15.37 13.12 4.01
CA LEU A 199 -14.59 12.01 4.59
C LEU A 199 -14.41 12.20 6.10
N CYS A 200 -14.06 13.40 6.56
CA CYS A 200 -13.93 13.72 7.99
C CYS A 200 -15.26 13.57 8.73
N GLU A 201 -16.36 14.01 8.13
CA GLU A 201 -17.69 13.87 8.71
C GLU A 201 -18.11 12.40 8.77
N ALA A 202 -17.94 11.64 7.69
CA ALA A 202 -18.19 10.20 7.65
C ALA A 202 -17.35 9.43 8.67
N TRP A 203 -16.11 9.90 8.94
CA TRP A 203 -15.18 9.29 9.90
C TRP A 203 -15.61 9.49 11.36
N GLN A 204 -16.40 10.51 11.66
CA GLN A 204 -16.98 10.77 12.99
C GLN A 204 -15.95 10.74 14.14
N ASN A 205 -14.79 11.40 13.95
CA ASN A 205 -13.68 11.41 14.91
C ASN A 205 -13.20 10.01 15.35
N GLY A 206 -13.31 9.01 14.46
CA GLY A 206 -12.86 7.64 14.73
C GLY A 206 -13.97 6.70 15.19
N ALA A 207 -15.20 7.17 15.32
CA ALA A 207 -16.35 6.32 15.65
C ALA A 207 -16.81 5.43 14.49
N PHE A 208 -16.41 5.77 13.25
CA PHE A 208 -16.68 4.92 12.10
C PHE A 208 -15.92 3.59 12.21
N ASP A 209 -16.62 2.48 12.07
CA ASP A 209 -16.09 1.12 12.23
C ASP A 209 -16.29 0.23 10.97
N GLY A 210 -16.47 0.84 9.81
CA GLY A 210 -16.71 0.14 8.55
C GLY A 210 -15.46 0.00 7.67
N THR A 211 -15.67 -0.65 6.53
CA THR A 211 -14.70 -0.85 5.45
C THR A 211 -14.48 0.42 4.63
N PHE A 212 -13.48 0.41 3.72
CA PHE A 212 -13.28 1.52 2.78
C PHE A 212 -14.49 1.71 1.84
N LYS A 213 -15.16 0.63 1.45
CA LYS A 213 -16.36 0.70 0.61
C LYS A 213 -17.54 1.35 1.33
N GLU A 214 -17.75 0.99 2.60
CA GLU A 214 -18.79 1.62 3.43
C GLU A 214 -18.47 3.08 3.76
N LEU A 215 -17.17 3.40 3.98
CA LEU A 215 -16.72 4.79 4.14
C LEU A 215 -17.03 5.61 2.88
N HIS A 216 -16.71 5.06 1.70
CA HIS A 216 -17.04 5.70 0.43
C HIS A 216 -18.55 5.93 0.26
N GLN A 217 -19.39 4.94 0.61
CA GLN A 217 -20.85 5.10 0.57
C GLN A 217 -21.32 6.26 1.44
N LYS A 218 -20.81 6.36 2.67
CA LYS A 218 -21.14 7.49 3.56
C LYS A 218 -20.66 8.84 3.01
N ILE A 219 -19.50 8.89 2.39
CA ILE A 219 -19.01 10.10 1.71
C ILE A 219 -19.96 10.49 0.59
N CYS A 220 -20.43 9.53 -0.23
CA CYS A 220 -21.40 9.80 -1.30
C CYS A 220 -22.74 10.34 -0.77
N GLU A 221 -23.18 9.92 0.41
CA GLU A 221 -24.41 10.41 1.05
C GLU A 221 -24.28 11.87 1.51
N LEU A 222 -23.06 12.29 1.90
CA LEU A 222 -22.77 13.64 2.42
C LEU A 222 -22.46 14.65 1.32
N ILE A 223 -22.01 14.19 0.16
CA ILE A 223 -21.70 15.05 -0.98
C ILE A 223 -22.97 15.30 -1.80
N THR A 224 -23.26 16.58 -2.08
CA THR A 224 -24.40 16.97 -2.90
C THR A 224 -24.26 16.51 -4.35
N ALA A 225 -25.38 16.36 -5.06
CA ALA A 225 -25.56 15.69 -6.36
C ALA A 225 -24.62 16.06 -7.53
N ILE A 226 -23.76 17.06 -7.34
CA ILE A 226 -22.85 17.61 -8.39
C ILE A 226 -21.51 16.88 -8.40
N GLN A 227 -21.09 16.29 -7.27
CA GLN A 227 -19.88 15.48 -7.18
C GLN A 227 -20.24 13.99 -7.06
N LYS A 228 -19.58 13.16 -7.84
CA LYS A 228 -19.75 11.70 -7.76
C LYS A 228 -18.42 11.09 -7.34
N PRO A 229 -18.18 10.90 -6.03
CA PRO A 229 -17.01 10.20 -5.57
C PRO A 229 -16.92 8.81 -6.19
N GLN A 230 -15.72 8.36 -6.49
CA GLN A 230 -15.47 7.06 -7.11
C GLN A 230 -14.74 6.12 -6.16
N TYR A 231 -15.09 4.84 -6.23
CA TYR A 231 -14.39 3.75 -5.57
C TYR A 231 -13.91 2.77 -6.63
N SER A 232 -12.63 2.48 -6.64
CA SER A 232 -12.05 1.55 -7.61
C SER A 232 -11.02 0.64 -6.94
N GLU A 233 -10.88 -0.55 -7.48
CA GLU A 233 -9.93 -1.57 -7.01
C GLU A 233 -8.98 -1.95 -8.15
N TYR A 234 -7.68 -2.05 -7.85
CA TYR A 234 -6.64 -2.43 -8.82
C TYR A 234 -5.68 -3.46 -8.24
N GLY A 235 -5.16 -4.33 -9.08
CA GLY A 235 -4.34 -5.45 -8.67
C GLY A 235 -5.16 -6.54 -7.95
N PRO A 236 -4.50 -7.50 -7.29
CA PRO A 236 -5.16 -8.65 -6.66
C PRO A 236 -5.72 -8.30 -5.28
N VAL A 237 -6.74 -7.42 -5.21
CA VAL A 237 -7.35 -6.99 -3.94
C VAL A 237 -8.08 -8.15 -3.28
N SER A 238 -7.57 -8.59 -2.12
CA SER A 238 -8.11 -9.71 -1.35
C SER A 238 -9.36 -9.32 -0.55
N ASP A 239 -10.22 -10.31 -0.28
CA ASP A 239 -11.38 -10.12 0.59
C ASP A 239 -10.97 -9.64 1.99
N ASN A 240 -9.80 -10.05 2.47
CA ASN A 240 -9.25 -9.60 3.75
C ASN A 240 -8.97 -8.08 3.76
N PHE A 241 -8.51 -7.51 2.65
CA PHE A 241 -8.33 -6.07 2.53
C PHE A 241 -9.66 -5.33 2.35
N LYS A 242 -10.59 -5.89 1.55
CA LYS A 242 -11.93 -5.32 1.33
C LYS A 242 -12.74 -5.21 2.62
N ASN A 243 -12.64 -6.25 3.47
CA ASN A 243 -13.40 -6.38 4.70
C ASN A 243 -12.70 -5.80 5.93
N GLN A 244 -11.49 -5.25 5.77
CA GLN A 244 -10.79 -4.62 6.88
C GLN A 244 -11.44 -3.28 7.25
N LYS A 245 -11.40 -2.92 8.54
CA LYS A 245 -11.74 -1.57 9.00
C LYS A 245 -10.88 -0.55 8.27
N ALA A 246 -11.48 0.51 7.75
CA ALA A 246 -10.78 1.58 7.06
C ALA A 246 -9.62 2.13 7.91
N PHE A 247 -8.46 2.32 7.29
CA PHE A 247 -7.20 2.78 7.88
C PHE A 247 -6.60 1.92 9.00
N ALA A 248 -7.25 0.87 9.47
CA ALA A 248 -6.66 -0.01 10.48
C ALA A 248 -5.40 -0.69 9.93
N ILE A 249 -4.39 -0.85 10.77
CA ILE A 249 -3.24 -1.68 10.41
C ILE A 249 -3.73 -3.12 10.35
N PRO A 250 -3.42 -3.86 9.27
CA PRO A 250 -3.84 -5.24 9.18
C PRO A 250 -3.33 -6.02 10.40
N THR A 251 -4.23 -6.61 11.16
CA THR A 251 -3.86 -7.73 12.00
C THR A 251 -3.57 -8.88 11.06
N ILE A 252 -2.34 -9.38 11.06
CA ILE A 252 -2.10 -10.68 10.41
C ILE A 252 -2.96 -11.65 11.23
N PRO A 253 -4.03 -12.25 10.65
CA PRO A 253 -4.64 -13.39 11.33
C PRO A 253 -3.48 -14.37 11.58
N PRO A 254 -3.44 -15.08 12.71
CA PRO A 254 -2.49 -16.18 12.86
C PRO A 254 -2.61 -16.99 11.58
N VAL A 255 -1.49 -17.20 10.89
CA VAL A 255 -1.48 -17.98 9.65
C VAL A 255 -2.14 -19.30 10.01
N GLU A 256 -3.39 -19.50 9.61
CA GLU A 256 -4.07 -20.75 9.84
C GLU A 256 -3.39 -21.77 8.94
N GLY A 257 -2.46 -22.50 9.55
CA GLY A 257 -1.64 -23.48 8.88
C GLY A 257 -0.16 -23.09 8.74
N PRO A 258 0.67 -24.06 8.42
CA PRO A 258 2.11 -23.90 8.28
C PRO A 258 2.47 -23.07 7.05
N ILE A 259 3.43 -22.15 7.21
CA ILE A 259 3.98 -21.32 6.12
C ILE A 259 4.76 -22.22 5.17
N GLU A 260 4.47 -22.15 3.87
CA GLU A 260 5.24 -22.87 2.84
C GLU A 260 6.65 -22.28 2.72
N ILE A 261 7.68 -23.07 2.97
CA ILE A 261 9.08 -22.72 2.73
C ILE A 261 9.54 -23.41 1.45
N PRO A 262 10.00 -22.66 0.42
CA PRO A 262 10.56 -23.29 -0.76
C PRO A 262 11.88 -23.99 -0.42
N ILE A 263 12.09 -25.17 -0.99
CA ILE A 263 13.40 -25.83 -0.98
C ILE A 263 14.30 -25.06 -1.95
N VAL A 264 15.29 -24.37 -1.43
CA VAL A 264 16.16 -23.49 -2.24
C VAL A 264 17.63 -23.75 -1.97
N LYS A 265 18.45 -23.69 -3.02
CA LYS A 265 19.89 -23.89 -2.89
C LYS A 265 20.65 -22.76 -2.17
N ILE A 266 20.08 -21.55 -2.07
CA ILE A 266 20.85 -20.35 -1.64
C ILE A 266 20.06 -19.33 -0.79
N THR A 267 18.73 -19.27 -0.81
CA THR A 267 17.99 -18.17 -0.19
C THR A 267 17.28 -18.60 1.10
N ALA A 268 17.66 -17.99 2.22
CA ALA A 268 16.99 -18.20 3.51
C ALA A 268 15.73 -17.33 3.64
N PHE A 269 14.70 -17.88 4.26
CA PHE A 269 13.48 -17.16 4.62
C PHE A 269 13.70 -16.40 5.93
N LYS A 270 13.45 -15.08 5.94
CA LYS A 270 13.60 -14.22 7.13
C LYS A 270 12.35 -14.25 7.98
N ALA A 271 12.52 -14.45 9.28
CA ALA A 271 11.43 -14.45 10.25
C ALA A 271 11.83 -13.72 11.54
N ASN A 272 10.85 -13.43 12.39
CA ASN A 272 11.08 -12.76 13.67
C ASN A 272 10.02 -13.20 14.69
N ILE A 273 10.44 -13.82 15.78
CA ILE A 273 9.56 -14.05 16.95
C ILE A 273 9.36 -12.68 17.60
N ALA A 274 8.19 -12.12 17.43
CA ALA A 274 7.89 -10.75 17.83
C ALA A 274 7.34 -10.65 19.26
N THR A 275 6.72 -11.73 19.73
CA THR A 275 6.11 -11.80 21.08
C THR A 275 6.56 -13.04 21.82
N PRO A 276 6.70 -12.97 23.17
CA PRO A 276 6.97 -14.13 24.01
C PRO A 276 5.98 -15.28 23.74
N GLY A 277 6.51 -16.50 23.65
CA GLY A 277 5.72 -17.71 23.41
C GLY A 277 5.20 -17.92 22.00
N GLU A 278 5.51 -17.01 21.04
CA GLU A 278 5.11 -17.14 19.64
C GLU A 278 5.75 -18.37 18.99
N LYS A 279 4.95 -19.10 18.20
CA LYS A 279 5.38 -20.30 17.47
C LYS A 279 5.16 -20.10 16.00
N HIS A 280 6.20 -20.29 15.21
CA HIS A 280 6.13 -20.25 13.76
C HIS A 280 6.01 -21.66 13.20
N ASN A 281 4.98 -21.92 12.41
CA ASN A 281 4.76 -23.18 11.75
C ASN A 281 5.10 -23.03 10.25
N TYR A 282 5.91 -23.96 9.73
CA TYR A 282 6.33 -23.98 8.34
C TYR A 282 6.02 -25.34 7.73
N LYS A 283 5.91 -25.38 6.42
CA LYS A 283 5.88 -26.61 5.64
C LYS A 283 6.74 -26.49 4.41
N PHE A 284 7.18 -27.62 3.88
CA PHE A 284 7.82 -27.73 2.58
C PHE A 284 7.51 -29.08 1.95
N THR A 285 7.56 -29.15 0.61
CA THR A 285 7.25 -30.37 -0.11
C THR A 285 8.52 -30.94 -0.74
N VAL A 286 8.79 -32.19 -0.43
CA VAL A 286 9.88 -33.00 -1.03
C VAL A 286 9.34 -33.70 -2.26
N SER A 287 9.85 -33.35 -3.44
CA SER A 287 9.57 -34.02 -4.71
C SER A 287 10.50 -35.19 -5.00
N ASP A 288 11.76 -35.08 -4.58
CA ASP A 288 12.80 -36.07 -4.81
C ASP A 288 13.34 -36.59 -3.49
N ALA A 289 13.31 -37.91 -3.28
CA ALA A 289 13.87 -38.51 -2.07
C ALA A 289 15.38 -38.23 -2.01
N GLY A 290 15.89 -37.88 -0.84
CA GLY A 290 17.30 -37.54 -0.68
C GLY A 290 17.62 -37.00 0.70
N ARG A 291 18.89 -36.59 0.86
CA ARG A 291 19.39 -36.00 2.10
C ARG A 291 19.15 -34.51 2.13
N TYR A 292 18.48 -34.05 3.16
CA TYR A 292 18.08 -32.65 3.34
C TYR A 292 18.69 -32.09 4.62
N THR A 293 19.04 -30.82 4.57
CA THR A 293 19.43 -30.03 5.72
C THR A 293 18.39 -28.94 5.96
N ILE A 294 17.88 -28.91 7.17
CA ILE A 294 16.92 -27.91 7.65
C ILE A 294 17.62 -27.17 8.78
N GLU A 295 17.82 -25.87 8.64
CA GLU A 295 18.58 -25.10 9.62
C GLU A 295 18.06 -23.68 9.78
N THR A 296 18.32 -23.11 10.94
CA THR A 296 18.14 -21.67 11.19
C THR A 296 19.49 -20.98 11.32
N GLU A 297 19.50 -19.68 11.12
CA GLU A 297 20.68 -18.83 11.28
C GLU A 297 20.24 -17.51 11.96
N GLY A 298 21.06 -17.01 12.86
CA GLY A 298 20.81 -15.76 13.57
C GLY A 298 21.45 -15.75 14.95
N ARG A 299 21.06 -14.77 15.76
CA ARG A 299 21.50 -14.65 17.16
C ARG A 299 20.43 -15.11 18.14
N THR A 300 19.25 -15.49 17.63
CA THR A 300 18.11 -15.90 18.42
C THR A 300 18.26 -17.36 18.79
N ASP A 301 18.15 -17.67 20.07
CA ASP A 301 18.16 -19.02 20.61
C ASP A 301 16.83 -19.72 20.32
N LEU A 302 16.87 -20.78 19.49
CA LEU A 302 15.68 -21.37 18.91
C LEU A 302 15.58 -22.88 19.16
N VAL A 303 14.35 -23.36 19.23
CA VAL A 303 14.02 -24.80 19.17
C VAL A 303 13.22 -25.06 17.91
N MET A 304 13.60 -26.07 17.14
CA MET A 304 12.91 -26.53 15.96
C MET A 304 12.40 -27.96 16.13
N THR A 305 11.10 -28.16 15.97
CA THR A 305 10.45 -29.47 15.98
C THR A 305 10.03 -29.84 14.58
N PHE A 306 10.33 -31.06 14.14
CA PHE A 306 10.15 -31.55 12.78
C PHE A 306 9.16 -32.71 12.72
N TYR A 307 8.20 -32.62 11.80
CA TYR A 307 7.09 -33.55 11.65
C TYR A 307 6.91 -34.01 10.18
N GLY A 308 6.29 -35.16 9.97
CA GLY A 308 5.97 -35.65 8.62
C GLY A 308 6.24 -37.15 8.44
N PRO A 309 6.25 -37.64 7.19
CA PRO A 309 5.66 -37.03 6.01
C PRO A 309 4.12 -36.96 6.13
N ASP A 310 3.52 -35.95 5.48
CA ASP A 310 2.08 -35.73 5.33
C ASP A 310 1.28 -35.66 6.65
N SER A 311 1.95 -35.24 7.75
CA SER A 311 1.36 -35.13 9.08
C SER A 311 2.02 -34.03 9.90
N GLU A 312 1.22 -33.10 10.43
CA GLU A 312 1.66 -32.03 11.32
C GLU A 312 1.93 -32.48 12.78
N THR A 313 1.59 -33.70 13.10
CA THR A 313 1.67 -34.26 14.48
C THR A 313 2.57 -35.46 14.60
N LYS A 314 2.95 -36.11 13.50
CA LYS A 314 3.88 -37.24 13.52
C LYS A 314 5.32 -36.73 13.67
N LEU A 315 5.80 -36.70 14.91
CA LEU A 315 7.14 -36.25 15.24
C LEU A 315 8.21 -37.11 14.55
N ILE A 316 9.14 -36.46 13.87
CA ILE A 316 10.36 -37.06 13.34
C ILE A 316 11.52 -36.83 14.31
N THR A 317 11.80 -35.55 14.62
CA THR A 317 12.87 -35.16 15.55
C THR A 317 12.68 -33.73 16.03
N GLN A 318 13.51 -33.34 16.99
CA GLN A 318 13.63 -31.98 17.49
C GLN A 318 15.10 -31.65 17.67
N ASP A 319 15.45 -30.37 17.50
CA ASP A 319 16.81 -29.87 17.67
C ASP A 319 16.79 -28.41 18.17
N ASP A 320 17.82 -28.00 18.89
CA ASP A 320 18.01 -26.64 19.39
C ASP A 320 19.40 -26.06 19.05
N ASP A 321 20.48 -26.83 19.23
CA ASP A 321 21.86 -26.32 19.23
C ASP A 321 22.81 -27.01 18.23
N SER A 322 22.34 -27.90 17.33
CA SER A 322 23.23 -28.65 16.41
C SER A 322 23.74 -27.79 15.24
N GLY A 323 23.30 -26.55 15.10
CA GLY A 323 23.74 -25.61 14.06
C GLY A 323 24.83 -24.67 14.51
N ILE A 324 24.92 -23.49 13.90
CA ILE A 324 25.88 -22.46 14.27
C ILE A 324 25.34 -21.60 15.41
N GLY A 325 26.09 -21.52 16.51
CA GLY A 325 25.69 -20.81 17.71
C GLY A 325 24.59 -21.57 18.46
N MET A 326 23.50 -20.91 18.81
CA MET A 326 22.30 -21.47 19.46
C MET A 326 21.17 -21.68 18.44
N ASN A 327 21.51 -22.24 17.27
CA ASN A 327 20.55 -22.45 16.19
C ASN A 327 20.36 -23.94 15.91
N PRO A 328 19.11 -24.40 15.75
CA PRO A 328 18.81 -25.77 15.37
C PRO A 328 19.25 -26.11 13.93
N LYS A 329 19.72 -27.34 13.74
CA LYS A 329 20.07 -27.92 12.46
C LYS A 329 19.73 -29.41 12.40
N ILE A 330 18.82 -29.78 11.53
CA ILE A 330 18.41 -31.16 11.29
C ILE A 330 18.95 -31.60 9.92
N VAL A 331 19.69 -32.71 9.90
CA VAL A 331 20.16 -33.34 8.66
C VAL A 331 19.60 -34.75 8.61
N THR A 332 18.75 -35.03 7.61
CA THR A 332 18.04 -36.31 7.54
C THR A 332 17.70 -36.71 6.10
N ASP A 333 17.49 -38.00 5.87
CA ASP A 333 17.01 -38.51 4.60
C ASP A 333 15.49 -38.44 4.57
N LEU A 334 14.95 -37.81 3.53
CA LEU A 334 13.51 -37.61 3.36
C LEU A 334 13.00 -38.35 2.12
N THR A 335 11.80 -38.87 2.21
CA THR A 335 11.02 -39.42 1.09
C THR A 335 10.10 -38.36 0.51
N GLN A 336 9.53 -38.63 -0.67
CA GLN A 336 8.51 -37.76 -1.23
C GLN A 336 7.35 -37.56 -0.24
N GLY A 337 6.90 -36.30 -0.07
CA GLY A 337 5.81 -35.94 0.86
C GLY A 337 5.94 -34.51 1.36
N THR A 338 4.95 -34.08 2.13
CA THR A 338 4.93 -32.78 2.78
C THR A 338 5.40 -32.90 4.22
N TYR A 339 6.32 -32.01 4.60
CA TYR A 339 6.95 -31.99 5.93
C TYR A 339 6.63 -30.67 6.63
N TYR A 340 6.64 -30.70 7.95
CA TYR A 340 6.22 -29.57 8.80
C TYR A 340 7.26 -29.26 9.85
N LEU A 341 7.44 -27.98 10.14
CA LEU A 341 8.36 -27.49 11.15
C LEU A 341 7.62 -26.56 12.10
N ARG A 342 7.93 -26.67 13.38
CA ARG A 342 7.57 -25.68 14.39
C ARG A 342 8.86 -25.08 14.94
N VAL A 343 8.99 -23.75 14.84
CA VAL A 343 10.12 -23.00 15.40
C VAL A 343 9.61 -22.07 16.48
N GLN A 344 10.26 -22.08 17.62
CA GLN A 344 9.95 -21.20 18.76
C GLN A 344 11.25 -20.78 19.44
N HIS A 345 11.20 -19.71 20.23
CA HIS A 345 12.34 -19.35 21.08
C HIS A 345 12.54 -20.41 22.18
N TYR A 346 13.81 -20.69 22.56
CA TYR A 346 14.13 -21.62 23.62
C TYR A 346 13.56 -21.14 24.97
N ASP A 347 13.77 -19.86 25.30
CA ASP A 347 13.14 -19.20 26.44
C ASP A 347 11.72 -18.75 26.07
N SER A 348 10.74 -19.11 26.92
CA SER A 348 9.34 -18.75 26.73
C SER A 348 9.08 -17.24 26.64
N GLU A 349 9.95 -16.42 27.25
CA GLU A 349 9.88 -14.96 27.26
C GLU A 349 10.77 -14.32 26.16
N GLY A 350 11.50 -15.12 25.40
CA GLY A 350 12.45 -14.66 24.39
C GLY A 350 11.78 -14.21 23.08
N THR A 351 12.44 -13.28 22.42
CA THR A 351 12.05 -12.76 21.09
C THR A 351 13.28 -12.56 20.23
N GLY A 352 13.14 -12.51 18.89
CA GLY A 352 14.26 -12.22 18.04
C GLY A 352 14.10 -12.63 16.58
N ALA A 353 14.94 -12.05 15.74
CA ALA A 353 14.97 -12.31 14.30
C ALA A 353 15.87 -13.51 13.97
N TYR A 354 15.47 -14.28 12.98
CA TYR A 354 16.24 -15.42 12.47
C TYR A 354 15.97 -15.63 10.97
N ASN A 355 16.82 -16.45 10.38
CA ASN A 355 16.59 -16.98 9.03
C ASN A 355 16.34 -18.48 9.13
N ILE A 356 15.53 -19.04 8.25
CA ILE A 356 15.30 -20.48 8.11
C ILE A 356 15.46 -20.90 6.66
N ARG A 357 16.06 -22.05 6.42
CA ARG A 357 16.20 -22.62 5.07
C ARG A 357 16.12 -24.15 5.08
N VAL A 358 15.71 -24.69 3.93
CA VAL A 358 15.76 -26.11 3.61
C VAL A 358 16.61 -26.27 2.36
N VAL A 359 17.63 -27.07 2.43
CA VAL A 359 18.57 -27.31 1.32
C VAL A 359 18.78 -28.81 1.10
N THR A 360 19.09 -29.19 -0.14
CA THR A 360 19.44 -30.56 -0.56
C THR A 360 20.95 -30.73 -0.63
#